data_f4ddc56046902e650ac70fa25ba3f760
#
_entry.id   f4ddc56046902e650ac70fa25ba3f760
#
_cell.length_a   1.000
_cell.length_b   1.000
_cell.length_c   1.000
_cell.angle_alpha   90.00
_cell.angle_beta   90.00
_cell.angle_gamma   90.00
#
_symmetry.space_group_name_H-M   'P 1'
#
loop_
_entity.id
_entity.type
_entity.pdbx_description
1 polymer ?
#
loop_
_entity_poly.entity_id
_entity_poly.type
_entity_poly.pdbx_seq_one_letter_code
_entity_poly.pdbx_strand_id
1 'polypeptide(L)'
;MMKSHGFDPMICPAEIDETLPDGIGMRDAVMFLALKKALAVEEKAEKGSVIIAADTVVFKDGILGKPEDREDARRMLLKIRNTSHDVATGVAIITAGENVKQVFCDVTKVFCRDYTEEELNVYLNTEEPYDKAGAYAIQGIFS
;
A
#
# COMPACT_ATOMS: atom_id res chain seq x y z
N MET A 1 6.74 9.94 -8.10
CA MET A 1 5.65 10.03 -9.10
C MET A 1 5.14 11.45 -9.33
N MET A 2 4.79 12.21 -8.29
CA MET A 2 4.28 13.58 -8.47
C MET A 2 5.27 14.54 -9.13
N LYS A 3 6.56 14.41 -8.83
CA LYS A 3 7.61 15.25 -9.46
C LYS A 3 7.66 15.10 -10.98
N SER A 4 7.41 13.89 -11.49
CA SER A 4 7.42 13.63 -12.94
C SER A 4 6.25 14.29 -13.68
N HIS A 5 5.25 14.78 -12.95
CA HIS A 5 4.08 15.47 -13.49
C HIS A 5 4.08 16.98 -13.19
N GLY A 6 5.24 17.56 -12.86
CA GLY A 6 5.38 18.99 -12.64
C GLY A 6 5.06 19.48 -11.24
N PHE A 7 4.84 18.58 -10.28
CA PHE A 7 4.64 18.93 -8.88
C PHE A 7 5.97 18.87 -8.12
N ASP A 8 6.12 19.73 -7.12
CA ASP A 8 7.28 19.72 -6.21
C ASP A 8 6.77 19.55 -4.77
N PRO A 9 6.33 18.34 -4.39
CA PRO A 9 5.76 18.11 -3.06
C PRO A 9 6.85 18.01 -1.99
N MET A 10 6.51 18.47 -0.78
CA MET A 10 7.29 18.18 0.40
C MET A 10 6.88 16.79 0.91
N ILE A 11 7.86 15.90 1.07
CA ILE A 11 7.60 14.56 1.60
C ILE A 11 7.60 14.64 3.12
N CYS A 12 6.48 14.24 3.73
CA CYS A 12 6.31 14.23 5.18
C CYS A 12 5.87 12.83 5.61
N PRO A 13 6.79 11.97 6.06
CA PRO A 13 6.43 10.63 6.53
C PRO A 13 5.45 10.70 7.70
N ALA A 14 4.41 9.88 7.67
CA ALA A 14 3.44 9.77 8.74
C ALA A 14 3.66 8.44 9.47
N GLU A 15 3.92 8.51 10.76
CA GLU A 15 3.96 7.33 11.61
C GLU A 15 2.60 7.20 12.28
N ILE A 16 1.88 6.13 11.94
CA ILE A 16 0.56 5.85 12.48
C ILE A 16 0.47 4.38 12.89
N ASP A 17 -0.48 4.10 13.76
CA ASP A 17 -0.87 2.72 14.04
C ASP A 17 -1.70 2.23 12.84
N GLU A 18 -1.18 1.24 12.13
CA GLU A 18 -1.83 0.67 10.94
C GLU A 18 -2.79 -0.47 11.27
N THR A 19 -3.13 -0.67 12.54
CA THR A 19 -4.09 -1.68 12.97
C THR A 19 -5.47 -1.38 12.37
N LEU A 20 -6.06 -2.38 11.74
CA LEU A 20 -7.36 -2.27 11.10
C LEU A 20 -8.46 -2.87 11.99
N PRO A 21 -9.69 -2.30 11.95
CA PRO A 21 -10.84 -2.93 12.61
C PRO A 21 -11.10 -4.33 12.05
N ASP A 22 -11.58 -5.23 12.90
CA ASP A 22 -11.94 -6.58 12.49
C ASP A 22 -13.06 -6.55 11.44
N GLY A 23 -12.91 -7.38 10.42
CA GLY A 23 -13.93 -7.53 9.38
C GLY A 23 -14.01 -6.40 8.36
N ILE A 24 -13.07 -5.45 8.38
CA ILE A 24 -13.04 -4.36 7.40
C ILE A 24 -12.69 -4.89 6.01
N GLY A 25 -13.40 -4.42 4.98
CA GLY A 25 -13.12 -4.76 3.59
C GLY A 25 -11.89 -4.03 3.05
N MET A 26 -11.34 -4.50 1.92
CA MET A 26 -10.13 -3.91 1.35
C MET A 26 -10.29 -2.44 0.95
N ARG A 27 -11.43 -2.05 0.41
CA ARG A 27 -11.70 -0.66 0.01
C ARG A 27 -11.71 0.26 1.21
N ASP A 28 -12.45 -0.12 2.23
CA ASP A 28 -12.55 0.67 3.46
C ASP A 28 -11.22 0.71 4.20
N ALA A 29 -10.45 -0.39 4.16
CA ALA A 29 -9.14 -0.47 4.80
C ALA A 29 -8.17 0.57 4.23
N VAL A 30 -8.05 0.65 2.89
CA VAL A 30 -7.10 1.59 2.27
C VAL A 30 -7.54 3.03 2.43
N MET A 31 -8.84 3.31 2.39
CA MET A 31 -9.37 4.65 2.62
C MET A 31 -9.17 5.07 4.07
N PHE A 32 -9.40 4.18 5.01
CA PHE A 32 -9.17 4.40 6.44
C PHE A 32 -7.71 4.74 6.71
N LEU A 33 -6.78 3.94 6.19
CA LEU A 33 -5.34 4.17 6.39
C LEU A 33 -4.85 5.45 5.72
N ALA A 34 -5.30 5.71 4.49
CA ALA A 34 -4.94 6.93 3.78
C ALA A 34 -5.40 8.18 4.54
N LEU A 35 -6.65 8.19 5.01
CA LEU A 35 -7.18 9.31 5.78
C LEU A 35 -6.43 9.47 7.11
N LYS A 36 -6.15 8.38 7.80
CA LYS A 36 -5.42 8.42 9.07
C LYS A 36 -4.03 9.02 8.90
N LYS A 37 -3.33 8.66 7.81
CA LYS A 37 -2.02 9.24 7.47
C LYS A 37 -2.14 10.74 7.19
N ALA A 38 -3.13 11.14 6.40
CA ALA A 38 -3.36 12.54 6.09
C ALA A 38 -3.64 13.37 7.34
N LEU A 39 -4.47 12.87 8.24
CA LEU A 39 -4.80 13.55 9.50
C LEU A 39 -3.58 13.68 10.42
N ALA A 40 -2.71 12.68 10.45
CA ALA A 40 -1.46 12.75 11.22
C ALA A 40 -0.54 13.85 10.70
N VAL A 41 -0.46 14.03 9.39
CA VAL A 41 0.32 15.10 8.78
C VAL A 41 -0.33 16.46 8.99
N GLU A 42 -1.66 16.53 8.99
CA GLU A 42 -2.41 17.78 9.21
C GLU A 42 -2.03 18.45 10.52
N GLU A 43 -1.78 17.66 11.57
CA GLU A 43 -1.39 18.19 12.87
C GLU A 43 -0.09 19.00 12.83
N LYS A 44 0.79 18.71 11.86
CA LYS A 44 2.09 19.34 11.70
C LYS A 44 2.15 20.33 10.55
N ALA A 45 1.12 20.36 9.70
CA ALA A 45 1.10 21.18 8.50
C ALA A 45 0.60 22.59 8.78
N GLU A 46 1.08 23.53 7.99
CA GLU A 46 0.58 24.91 8.04
C GLU A 46 -0.85 24.94 7.50
N LYS A 47 -1.70 25.77 8.12
CA LYS A 47 -3.08 25.95 7.68
C LYS A 47 -3.13 26.38 6.21
N GLY A 48 -3.99 25.73 5.43
CA GLY A 48 -4.14 25.97 4.01
C GLY A 48 -3.30 25.07 3.14
N SER A 49 -2.39 24.27 3.72
CA SER A 49 -1.60 23.28 2.97
C SER A 49 -2.49 22.17 2.44
N VAL A 50 -2.27 21.76 1.20
CA VAL A 50 -2.92 20.59 0.62
C VAL A 50 -2.09 19.35 0.97
N ILE A 51 -2.75 18.38 1.58
CA ILE A 51 -2.11 17.13 2.02
C ILE A 51 -2.69 15.98 1.20
N ILE A 52 -1.80 15.19 0.61
CA ILE A 52 -2.17 14.00 -0.15
C ILE A 52 -1.50 12.80 0.53
N ALA A 53 -2.31 11.82 0.94
CA ALA A 53 -1.81 10.58 1.50
C ALA A 53 -2.42 9.40 0.75
N ALA A 54 -1.65 8.32 0.67
CA ALA A 54 -2.11 7.11 0.01
C ALA A 54 -1.67 5.88 0.79
N ASP A 55 -2.42 4.80 0.63
CA ASP A 55 -2.06 3.51 1.18
C ASP A 55 -2.50 2.41 0.23
N THR A 56 -1.73 1.31 0.18
CA THR A 56 -2.02 0.19 -0.71
C THR A 56 -2.03 -1.10 0.09
N VAL A 57 -3.02 -1.94 -0.17
CA VAL A 57 -3.09 -3.30 0.38
C VAL A 57 -3.24 -4.30 -0.76
N VAL A 58 -2.74 -5.50 -0.53
CA VAL A 58 -2.95 -6.66 -1.40
C VAL A 58 -3.97 -7.56 -0.73
N PHE A 59 -4.94 -8.02 -1.51
CA PHE A 59 -6.02 -8.85 -1.01
C PHE A 59 -6.07 -10.18 -1.78
N LYS A 60 -5.99 -11.27 -1.05
CA LYS A 60 -6.20 -12.64 -1.55
C LYS A 60 -6.76 -13.46 -0.40
N ASP A 61 -8.08 -13.64 -0.40
CA ASP A 61 -8.81 -14.32 0.70
C ASP A 61 -8.58 -13.66 2.07
N GLY A 62 -8.20 -12.40 2.06
CA GLY A 62 -7.84 -11.62 3.23
C GLY A 62 -6.77 -10.61 2.85
N ILE A 63 -6.54 -9.63 3.71
CA ILE A 63 -5.53 -8.60 3.47
C ILE A 63 -4.14 -9.18 3.73
N LEU A 64 -3.24 -9.04 2.75
CA LEU A 64 -1.83 -9.40 2.88
C LEU A 64 -1.04 -8.12 3.14
N GLY A 65 -0.52 -7.98 4.34
CA GLY A 65 0.34 -6.86 4.72
C GLY A 65 1.79 -7.08 4.31
N LYS A 66 2.69 -6.34 4.94
CA LYS A 66 4.13 -6.56 4.77
C LYS A 66 4.53 -7.87 5.44
N PRO A 67 5.42 -8.66 4.83
CA PRO A 67 5.86 -9.91 5.48
C PRO A 67 6.71 -9.60 6.72
N GLU A 68 6.57 -10.43 7.74
CA GLU A 68 7.32 -10.31 8.98
C GLU A 68 8.74 -10.89 8.85
N ASP A 69 8.91 -11.92 8.00
CA ASP A 69 10.17 -12.59 7.78
C ASP A 69 10.15 -13.31 6.42
N ARG A 70 11.21 -14.06 6.14
CA ARG A 70 11.35 -14.80 4.87
C ARG A 70 10.26 -15.85 4.68
N GLU A 71 9.91 -16.58 5.73
CA GLU A 71 8.86 -17.60 5.69
C GLU A 71 7.50 -16.99 5.37
N ASP A 72 7.19 -15.85 5.97
CA ASP A 72 5.95 -15.12 5.73
C ASP A 72 5.90 -14.58 4.30
N ALA A 73 7.00 -14.01 3.81
CA ALA A 73 7.12 -13.55 2.43
C ALA A 73 6.91 -14.70 1.44
N ARG A 74 7.53 -15.86 1.72
CA ARG A 74 7.36 -17.06 0.89
C ARG A 74 5.90 -17.51 0.87
N ARG A 75 5.26 -17.54 2.01
CA ARG A 75 3.84 -17.91 2.15
C ARG A 75 2.96 -17.00 1.30
N MET A 76 3.19 -15.68 1.37
CA MET A 76 2.42 -14.71 0.61
C MET A 76 2.61 -14.91 -0.91
N LEU A 77 3.85 -15.07 -1.37
CA LEU A 77 4.15 -15.25 -2.78
C LEU A 77 3.62 -16.57 -3.34
N LEU A 78 3.63 -17.64 -2.53
CA LEU A 78 3.01 -18.91 -2.92
C LEU A 78 1.48 -18.80 -3.00
N LYS A 79 0.88 -18.00 -2.15
CA LYS A 79 -0.57 -17.80 -2.13
C LYS A 79 -1.07 -17.12 -3.40
N ILE A 80 -0.29 -16.20 -3.96
CA ILE A 80 -0.67 -15.46 -5.18
C ILE A 80 -0.13 -16.08 -6.46
N ARG A 81 0.75 -17.08 -6.37
CA ARG A 81 1.35 -17.71 -7.54
C ARG A 81 0.29 -18.38 -8.41
N ASN A 82 0.40 -18.16 -9.73
CA ASN A 82 -0.48 -18.76 -10.74
C ASN A 82 -1.98 -18.50 -10.50
N THR A 83 -2.29 -17.32 -9.96
CA THR A 83 -3.68 -16.94 -9.68
C THR A 83 -3.81 -15.42 -9.68
N SER A 84 -5.02 -14.93 -9.53
CA SER A 84 -5.27 -13.51 -9.42
C SER A 84 -5.42 -13.08 -7.97
N HIS A 85 -5.11 -11.82 -7.72
CA HIS A 85 -5.37 -11.15 -6.46
C HIS A 85 -5.73 -9.69 -6.74
N ASP A 86 -6.21 -8.99 -5.74
CA ASP A 86 -6.59 -7.58 -5.87
C ASP A 86 -5.57 -6.70 -5.17
N VAL A 87 -5.26 -5.57 -5.81
CA VAL A 87 -4.44 -4.50 -5.23
C VAL A 87 -5.34 -3.28 -5.10
N ALA A 88 -5.55 -2.83 -3.87
CA ALA A 88 -6.37 -1.67 -3.58
C ALA A 88 -5.49 -0.52 -3.11
N THR A 89 -5.70 0.67 -3.66
CA THR A 89 -5.02 1.89 -3.23
C THR A 89 -6.07 2.91 -2.80
N GLY A 90 -5.94 3.39 -1.59
CA GLY A 90 -6.74 4.49 -1.07
C GLY A 90 -5.96 5.79 -1.15
N VAL A 91 -6.65 6.88 -1.43
CA VAL A 91 -6.07 8.22 -1.48
C VAL A 91 -6.93 9.16 -0.67
N ALA A 92 -6.30 9.96 0.18
CA ALA A 92 -6.96 11.03 0.92
C ALA A 92 -6.35 12.37 0.51
N ILE A 93 -7.21 13.33 0.19
CA ILE A 93 -6.81 14.70 -0.14
C ILE A 93 -7.54 15.62 0.82
N ILE A 94 -6.77 16.34 1.64
CA ILE A 94 -7.34 17.27 2.61
C ILE A 94 -6.61 18.61 2.53
N THR A 95 -7.30 19.67 2.97
CA THR A 95 -6.66 20.97 3.17
C THR A 95 -6.57 21.23 4.68
N ALA A 96 -5.36 21.49 5.16
CA ALA A 96 -5.11 21.68 6.58
C ALA A 96 -5.97 22.82 7.16
N GLY A 97 -6.70 22.52 8.21
CA GLY A 97 -7.59 23.48 8.88
C GLY A 97 -8.99 23.59 8.28
N GLU A 98 -9.29 22.86 7.22
CA GLU A 98 -10.62 22.84 6.60
C GLU A 98 -11.35 21.54 6.90
N ASN A 99 -12.69 21.59 6.89
CA ASN A 99 -13.53 20.43 7.18
C ASN A 99 -13.74 19.53 5.97
N VAL A 100 -13.57 20.05 4.75
CA VAL A 100 -13.79 19.28 3.52
C VAL A 100 -12.61 18.35 3.27
N LYS A 101 -12.91 17.05 3.17
CA LYS A 101 -11.91 16.01 2.94
C LYS A 101 -12.41 15.08 1.84
N GLN A 102 -11.53 14.72 0.92
CA GLN A 102 -11.85 13.78 -0.15
C GLN A 102 -11.07 12.49 0.07
N VAL A 103 -11.78 11.36 0.05
CA VAL A 103 -11.17 10.04 0.17
C VAL A 103 -11.77 9.14 -0.89
N PHE A 104 -10.94 8.45 -1.62
CA PHE A 104 -11.37 7.51 -2.66
C PHE A 104 -10.43 6.33 -2.74
N CYS A 105 -10.83 5.30 -3.48
CA CYS A 105 -9.97 4.14 -3.70
C CYS A 105 -10.10 3.62 -5.13
N ASP A 106 -9.07 2.92 -5.56
CA ASP A 106 -9.04 2.20 -6.82
C ASP A 106 -8.57 0.77 -6.56
N VAL A 107 -9.14 -0.17 -7.29
CA VAL A 107 -8.81 -1.59 -7.14
C VAL A 107 -8.42 -2.15 -8.50
N THR A 108 -7.26 -2.80 -8.55
CA THR A 108 -6.74 -3.44 -9.75
C THR A 108 -6.60 -4.94 -9.49
N LYS A 109 -7.12 -5.75 -10.43
CA LYS A 109 -6.91 -7.19 -10.39
C LYS A 109 -5.60 -7.52 -11.11
N VAL A 110 -4.73 -8.27 -10.42
CA VAL A 110 -3.41 -8.65 -10.92
C VAL A 110 -3.33 -10.16 -11.02
N PHE A 111 -2.81 -10.64 -12.14
CA PHE A 111 -2.55 -12.07 -12.35
C PHE A 111 -1.05 -12.31 -12.24
N CYS A 112 -0.67 -13.23 -11.38
CA CYS A 112 0.73 -13.65 -11.26
C CYS A 112 0.95 -14.93 -12.07
N ARG A 113 2.09 -14.99 -12.76
CA ARG A 113 2.48 -16.18 -13.48
C ARG A 113 2.86 -17.31 -12.51
N ASP A 114 3.08 -18.49 -13.05
CA ASP A 114 3.53 -19.66 -12.29
C ASP A 114 5.06 -19.65 -12.21
N TYR A 115 5.61 -18.79 -11.33
CA TYR A 115 7.06 -18.70 -11.15
C TYR A 115 7.60 -19.95 -10.43
N THR A 116 8.88 -20.28 -10.72
CA THR A 116 9.51 -21.47 -10.17
C THR A 116 10.00 -21.25 -8.74
N GLU A 117 10.32 -22.35 -8.05
CA GLU A 117 10.94 -22.29 -6.72
C GLU A 117 12.29 -21.57 -6.75
N GLU A 118 13.06 -21.74 -7.83
CA GLU A 118 14.35 -21.04 -8.00
C GLU A 118 14.16 -19.54 -8.11
N GLU A 119 13.20 -19.08 -8.93
CA GLU A 119 12.88 -17.68 -9.08
C GLU A 119 12.38 -17.09 -7.74
N LEU A 120 11.56 -17.83 -7.02
CA LEU A 120 11.06 -17.44 -5.72
C LEU A 120 12.20 -17.25 -4.71
N ASN A 121 13.13 -18.20 -4.65
CA ASN A 121 14.28 -18.12 -3.74
C ASN A 121 15.21 -16.96 -4.07
N VAL A 122 15.45 -16.69 -5.36
CA VAL A 122 16.24 -15.54 -5.79
C VAL A 122 15.60 -14.25 -5.31
N TYR A 123 14.29 -14.10 -5.48
CA TYR A 123 13.55 -12.92 -5.05
C TYR A 123 13.57 -12.75 -3.53
N LEU A 124 13.40 -13.83 -2.78
CA LEU A 124 13.41 -13.80 -1.33
C LEU A 124 14.77 -13.41 -0.74
N ASN A 125 15.84 -13.53 -1.52
CA ASN A 125 17.18 -13.09 -1.11
C ASN A 125 17.41 -11.60 -1.34
N THR A 126 16.48 -10.89 -1.97
CA THR A 126 16.54 -9.43 -2.14
C THR A 126 15.85 -8.73 -0.97
N GLU A 127 15.98 -7.41 -0.89
CA GLU A 127 15.31 -6.61 0.12
C GLU A 127 13.87 -6.22 -0.28
N GLU A 128 13.55 -6.35 -1.57
CA GLU A 128 12.31 -5.86 -2.14
C GLU A 128 11.03 -6.43 -1.49
N PRO A 129 10.91 -7.74 -1.21
CA PRO A 129 9.65 -8.29 -0.71
C PRO A 129 9.28 -7.83 0.71
N TYR A 130 10.24 -7.36 1.51
CA TYR A 130 10.05 -7.20 2.96
C TYR A 130 9.42 -5.88 3.37
N ASP A 131 9.38 -4.87 2.50
CA ASP A 131 8.77 -3.58 2.80
C ASP A 131 7.49 -3.31 2.00
N LYS A 132 6.95 -4.34 1.31
CA LYS A 132 5.79 -4.19 0.43
C LYS A 132 4.65 -5.11 0.82
N ALA A 133 3.43 -4.61 0.75
CA ALA A 133 2.23 -5.41 0.94
C ALA A 133 2.21 -6.55 -0.08
N GLY A 134 1.89 -7.78 0.37
CA GLY A 134 1.90 -8.97 -0.49
C GLY A 134 3.28 -9.42 -0.91
N ALA A 135 4.33 -8.83 -0.38
CA ALA A 135 5.73 -9.18 -0.58
C ALA A 135 6.26 -8.92 -2.01
N TYR A 136 5.62 -8.07 -2.82
CA TYR A 136 6.11 -7.78 -4.17
C TYR A 136 5.72 -6.38 -4.67
N ALA A 137 6.36 -5.95 -5.76
CA ALA A 137 5.97 -4.76 -6.50
C ALA A 137 5.75 -5.11 -7.97
N ILE A 138 4.73 -4.50 -8.58
CA ILE A 138 4.40 -4.76 -9.99
C ILE A 138 5.57 -4.35 -10.91
N GLN A 139 6.28 -3.29 -10.57
CA GLN A 139 7.42 -2.78 -11.34
C GLN A 139 8.77 -3.17 -10.72
N GLY A 140 8.77 -4.21 -9.88
CA GLY A 140 9.99 -4.69 -9.25
C GLY A 140 10.69 -5.77 -10.03
N ILE A 141 11.73 -6.34 -9.42
CA ILE A 141 12.55 -7.40 -10.02
C ILE A 141 11.71 -8.61 -10.43
N PHE A 142 10.64 -8.85 -9.71
CA PHE A 142 9.79 -10.04 -9.87
C PHE A 142 8.67 -9.86 -10.90
N SER A 143 8.53 -8.70 -11.50
CA SER A 143 7.48 -8.43 -12.49
C SER A 143 7.77 -9.02 -13.87
#